data_2a5d6dbc5830187830e14faac6a779df
#
_entry.id   2a5d6dbc5830187830e14faac6a779df
#
_cell.length_a   1.000
_cell.length_b   1.000
_cell.length_c   1.000
_cell.angle_alpha   90.00
_cell.angle_beta   90.00
_cell.angle_gamma   90.00
#
_symmetry.space_group_name_H-M   'P 1'
#
loop_
_entity.id
_entity.type
_entity.pdbx_description
1 polymer ?
#
loop_
_entity_poly.entity_id
_entity_poly.type
_entity_poly.pdbx_seq_one_letter_code
_entity_poly.pdbx_strand_id
1 'polypeptide(L)'
;MEEFSMLVSARDMLKKAKAGHYAVGQFNINNLEWTKEILLAAEEMRAPVILGVSEGAGKYMTGYKTVVGMVNGMLEELNISVPVALHLDHGSYEGCKKCVEAGFSSIMFDGSHFDIEENKEKTKELVALAHGKGMSIEAEVGSIGGEEDGVVGAGECADPMECKTIADLGVDMLAAGIGNIHGKYPENWAGLSFETLDAIQQQTGDMPLVLHGGTGIPEDMIKKAISLGVAKINVNTECQLAFAEATRKYVEAGKDLEGKGFDPRKLLAPGAAAIRATVIEKIKLFGSDGKADC
;
A
#
# COMPACT_ATOMS: atom_id res chain seq x y z
N MET A 1 -22.83 -22.18 -1.58
CA MET A 1 -21.83 -21.94 -0.52
C MET A 1 -21.41 -20.49 -0.71
N GLU A 2 -21.73 -19.62 0.24
CA GLU A 2 -21.12 -18.28 0.28
C GLU A 2 -19.64 -18.51 0.49
N GLU A 3 -18.83 -18.12 -0.47
CA GLU A 3 -17.38 -18.13 -0.38
C GLU A 3 -17.02 -17.06 0.67
N PHE A 4 -16.69 -17.48 1.89
CA PHE A 4 -16.16 -16.56 2.91
C PHE A 4 -14.82 -16.03 2.37
N SER A 5 -14.85 -14.81 1.87
CA SER A 5 -13.62 -14.12 1.53
C SER A 5 -12.81 -13.91 2.81
N MET A 6 -11.57 -14.42 2.84
CA MET A 6 -10.64 -14.17 3.95
C MET A 6 -10.06 -12.76 3.91
N LEU A 7 -10.27 -12.05 2.79
CA LEU A 7 -9.88 -10.66 2.65
C LEU A 7 -10.80 -9.74 3.45
N VAL A 8 -10.24 -8.79 4.15
CA VAL A 8 -10.97 -7.79 4.94
C VAL A 8 -10.84 -6.40 4.34
N SER A 9 -11.84 -5.55 4.58
CA SER A 9 -11.74 -4.11 4.31
C SER A 9 -10.62 -3.48 5.14
N ALA A 10 -9.89 -2.51 4.57
CA ALA A 10 -8.87 -1.79 5.31
C ALA A 10 -9.43 -0.80 6.36
N ARG A 11 -10.73 -0.51 6.33
CA ARG A 11 -11.38 0.50 7.18
C ARG A 11 -11.08 0.32 8.66
N ASP A 12 -11.39 -0.85 9.21
CA ASP A 12 -11.31 -1.06 10.66
C ASP A 12 -9.85 -1.17 11.13
N MET A 13 -8.98 -1.83 10.34
CA MET A 13 -7.57 -1.92 10.69
C MET A 13 -6.90 -0.54 10.72
N LEU A 14 -7.29 0.39 9.82
CA LEU A 14 -6.71 1.74 9.78
C LEU A 14 -7.28 2.66 10.87
N LYS A 15 -8.55 2.51 11.25
CA LYS A 15 -9.10 3.21 12.41
C LYS A 15 -8.40 2.79 13.70
N LYS A 16 -8.15 1.50 13.88
CA LYS A 16 -7.38 0.96 15.02
C LYS A 16 -5.94 1.45 14.99
N ALA A 17 -5.30 1.48 13.80
CA ALA A 17 -3.94 1.97 13.63
C ALA A 17 -3.83 3.43 14.06
N LYS A 18 -4.72 4.30 13.57
CA LYS A 18 -4.74 5.71 13.96
C LYS A 18 -4.95 5.89 15.46
N ALA A 19 -5.94 5.23 16.03
CA ALA A 19 -6.24 5.30 17.46
C ALA A 19 -5.08 4.75 18.33
N GLY A 20 -4.38 3.73 17.82
CA GLY A 20 -3.25 3.08 18.50
C GLY A 20 -1.88 3.71 18.22
N HIS A 21 -1.82 4.79 17.43
CA HIS A 21 -0.58 5.46 17.03
C HIS A 21 0.46 4.52 16.41
N TYR A 22 0.02 3.68 15.47
CA TYR A 22 0.86 2.88 14.60
C TYR A 22 0.36 2.98 13.16
N ALA A 23 1.12 2.48 12.19
CA ALA A 23 0.67 2.42 10.82
C ALA A 23 0.69 0.99 10.27
N VAL A 24 -0.30 0.65 9.44
CA VAL A 24 -0.31 -0.60 8.67
C VAL A 24 0.51 -0.41 7.41
N GLY A 25 1.42 -1.33 7.15
CA GLY A 25 2.19 -1.33 5.90
C GLY A 25 1.34 -1.77 4.71
N GLN A 26 1.37 -0.99 3.63
CA GLN A 26 0.98 -1.48 2.31
C GLN A 26 2.24 -1.84 1.55
N PHE A 27 2.31 -3.08 1.09
CA PHE A 27 3.41 -3.57 0.25
C PHE A 27 2.86 -3.96 -1.12
N ASN A 28 3.45 -3.41 -2.18
CA ASN A 28 3.00 -3.70 -3.54
C ASN A 28 3.41 -5.12 -3.94
N ILE A 29 2.50 -5.82 -4.61
CA ILE A 29 2.72 -7.18 -5.11
C ILE A 29 2.79 -7.18 -6.64
N ASN A 30 3.71 -7.98 -7.20
CA ASN A 30 3.90 -8.09 -8.64
C ASN A 30 3.78 -9.53 -9.14
N ASN A 31 3.89 -10.52 -8.26
CA ASN A 31 3.89 -11.94 -8.60
C ASN A 31 3.70 -12.81 -7.35
N LEU A 32 3.84 -14.12 -7.51
CA LEU A 32 3.70 -15.12 -6.46
C LEU A 32 4.73 -14.93 -5.34
N GLU A 33 5.99 -14.69 -5.67
CA GLU A 33 7.09 -14.57 -4.70
C GLU A 33 6.86 -13.38 -3.76
N TRP A 34 6.51 -12.21 -4.31
CA TRP A 34 6.17 -11.03 -3.52
C TRP A 34 5.01 -11.29 -2.56
N THR A 35 3.91 -11.79 -3.10
CA THR A 35 2.68 -12.04 -2.33
C THR A 35 2.94 -12.99 -1.19
N LYS A 36 3.60 -14.12 -1.46
CA LYS A 36 3.94 -15.12 -0.47
C LYS A 36 4.78 -14.56 0.69
N GLU A 37 5.86 -13.87 0.37
CA GLU A 37 6.80 -13.42 1.41
C GLU A 37 6.23 -12.28 2.27
N ILE A 38 5.40 -11.41 1.67
CA ILE A 38 4.68 -10.37 2.44
C ILE A 38 3.68 -11.01 3.41
N LEU A 39 2.89 -11.99 2.94
CA LEU A 39 1.93 -12.70 3.79
C LEU A 39 2.61 -13.46 4.93
N LEU A 40 3.70 -14.17 4.65
CA LEU A 40 4.47 -14.89 5.68
C LEU A 40 5.11 -13.93 6.69
N ALA A 41 5.61 -12.77 6.25
CA ALA A 41 6.13 -11.74 7.16
C ALA A 41 5.02 -11.19 8.08
N ALA A 42 3.85 -10.89 7.53
CA ALA A 42 2.71 -10.41 8.30
C ALA A 42 2.23 -11.44 9.34
N GLU A 43 2.12 -12.72 8.95
CA GLU A 43 1.74 -13.80 9.86
C GLU A 43 2.77 -14.00 10.97
N GLU A 44 4.08 -14.02 10.63
CA GLU A 44 5.17 -14.14 11.60
C GLU A 44 5.17 -13.01 12.63
N MET A 45 4.90 -11.80 12.17
CA MET A 45 4.88 -10.60 13.01
C MET A 45 3.55 -10.37 13.72
N ARG A 46 2.53 -11.19 13.47
CA ARG A 46 1.15 -10.97 13.96
C ARG A 46 0.67 -9.56 13.64
N ALA A 47 0.87 -9.11 12.40
CA ALA A 47 0.58 -7.77 11.96
C ALA A 47 -0.51 -7.75 10.89
N PRO A 48 -1.46 -6.79 10.92
CA PRO A 48 -2.33 -6.54 9.78
C PRO A 48 -1.50 -6.05 8.58
N VAL A 49 -1.91 -6.37 7.37
CA VAL A 49 -1.18 -5.99 6.16
C VAL A 49 -2.12 -5.63 5.01
N ILE A 50 -1.67 -4.73 4.15
CA ILE A 50 -2.34 -4.37 2.91
C ILE A 50 -1.46 -4.77 1.73
N LEU A 51 -2.02 -5.57 0.81
CA LEU A 51 -1.38 -5.93 -0.45
C LEU A 51 -1.81 -4.91 -1.51
N GLY A 52 -0.88 -4.08 -1.96
CA GLY A 52 -1.13 -3.07 -2.99
C GLY A 52 -0.94 -3.64 -4.40
N VAL A 53 -1.84 -3.31 -5.31
CA VAL A 53 -1.77 -3.71 -6.72
C VAL A 53 -2.00 -2.48 -7.58
N SER A 54 -0.98 -2.02 -8.32
CA SER A 54 -1.16 -1.00 -9.33
C SER A 54 -1.86 -1.56 -10.58
N GLU A 55 -2.37 -0.70 -11.44
CA GLU A 55 -2.98 -1.15 -12.71
C GLU A 55 -1.96 -1.87 -13.59
N GLY A 56 -0.71 -1.40 -13.63
CA GLY A 56 0.38 -2.06 -14.34
C GLY A 56 0.70 -3.42 -13.77
N ALA A 57 0.78 -3.57 -12.46
CA ALA A 57 0.98 -4.86 -11.80
C ALA A 57 -0.19 -5.82 -12.05
N GLY A 58 -1.42 -5.33 -11.99
CA GLY A 58 -2.60 -6.11 -12.33
C GLY A 58 -2.58 -6.62 -13.78
N LYS A 59 -2.18 -5.78 -14.72
CA LYS A 59 -1.97 -6.15 -16.12
C LYS A 59 -0.84 -7.17 -16.29
N TYR A 60 0.28 -6.97 -15.60
CA TYR A 60 1.41 -7.90 -15.62
C TYR A 60 1.01 -9.29 -15.11
N MET A 61 0.23 -9.35 -14.04
CA MET A 61 -0.31 -10.60 -13.48
C MET A 61 -1.53 -11.14 -14.25
N THR A 62 -1.75 -10.67 -15.48
CA THR A 62 -2.81 -11.09 -16.43
C THR A 62 -4.23 -10.62 -16.12
N GLY A 63 -4.46 -9.94 -15.02
CA GLY A 63 -5.75 -9.34 -14.66
C GLY A 63 -6.12 -9.47 -13.20
N TYR A 64 -7.05 -8.64 -12.75
CA TYR A 64 -7.45 -8.55 -11.34
C TYR A 64 -8.05 -9.84 -10.78
N LYS A 65 -8.79 -10.61 -11.59
CA LYS A 65 -9.33 -11.92 -11.15
C LYS A 65 -8.22 -12.93 -10.87
N THR A 66 -7.12 -12.90 -11.65
CA THR A 66 -5.94 -13.74 -11.39
C THR A 66 -5.29 -13.34 -10.07
N VAL A 67 -5.17 -12.04 -9.81
CA VAL A 67 -4.64 -11.52 -8.54
C VAL A 67 -5.49 -12.00 -7.36
N VAL A 68 -6.81 -11.82 -7.43
CA VAL A 68 -7.74 -12.26 -6.37
C VAL A 68 -7.64 -13.77 -6.14
N GLY A 69 -7.62 -14.58 -7.21
CA GLY A 69 -7.49 -16.03 -7.10
C GLY A 69 -6.16 -16.46 -6.47
N MET A 70 -5.04 -15.85 -6.87
CA MET A 70 -3.72 -16.10 -6.29
C MET A 70 -3.69 -15.74 -4.80
N VAL A 71 -4.17 -14.57 -4.42
CA VAL A 71 -4.16 -14.11 -3.02
C VAL A 71 -5.04 -15.01 -2.16
N ASN A 72 -6.29 -15.29 -2.56
CA ASN A 72 -7.18 -16.16 -1.79
C ASN A 72 -6.62 -17.56 -1.63
N GLY A 73 -6.06 -18.16 -2.69
CA GLY A 73 -5.41 -19.46 -2.58
C GLY A 73 -4.23 -19.46 -1.61
N MET A 74 -3.43 -18.40 -1.58
CA MET A 74 -2.32 -18.29 -0.63
C MET A 74 -2.79 -18.08 0.81
N LEU A 75 -3.85 -17.28 1.05
CA LEU A 75 -4.41 -17.11 2.38
C LEU A 75 -4.83 -18.45 2.98
N GLU A 76 -5.47 -19.30 2.17
CA GLU A 76 -5.91 -20.64 2.57
C GLU A 76 -4.72 -21.60 2.79
N GLU A 77 -3.88 -21.78 1.78
CA GLU A 77 -2.79 -22.77 1.80
C GLU A 77 -1.69 -22.45 2.82
N LEU A 78 -1.43 -21.16 3.08
CA LEU A 78 -0.47 -20.72 4.09
C LEU A 78 -1.08 -20.57 5.48
N ASN A 79 -2.37 -20.82 5.64
CA ASN A 79 -3.12 -20.63 6.89
C ASN A 79 -2.90 -19.24 7.51
N ILE A 80 -3.01 -18.19 6.68
CA ILE A 80 -2.85 -16.82 7.12
C ILE A 80 -4.03 -16.43 8.00
N SER A 81 -3.74 -16.04 9.24
CA SER A 81 -4.74 -15.71 10.25
C SER A 81 -4.84 -14.21 10.58
N VAL A 82 -3.83 -13.43 10.16
CA VAL A 82 -3.82 -11.98 10.35
C VAL A 82 -4.75 -11.27 9.36
N PRO A 83 -5.28 -10.07 9.69
CA PRO A 83 -6.09 -9.30 8.75
C PRO A 83 -5.31 -8.89 7.50
N VAL A 84 -5.82 -9.23 6.32
CA VAL A 84 -5.24 -8.89 5.02
C VAL A 84 -6.26 -8.16 4.17
N ALA A 85 -5.91 -6.96 3.67
CA ALA A 85 -6.66 -6.26 2.66
C ALA A 85 -5.96 -6.35 1.29
N LEU A 86 -6.73 -6.58 0.22
CA LEU A 86 -6.26 -6.49 -1.15
C LEU A 86 -6.75 -5.16 -1.74
N HIS A 87 -5.81 -4.30 -2.10
CA HIS A 87 -6.02 -2.89 -2.38
C HIS A 87 -5.54 -2.50 -3.77
N LEU A 88 -6.40 -1.87 -4.58
CA LEU A 88 -5.97 -1.20 -5.81
C LEU A 88 -5.21 0.08 -5.43
N ASP A 89 -3.97 0.21 -5.89
CA ASP A 89 -3.10 1.35 -5.65
C ASP A 89 -3.06 2.26 -6.88
N HIS A 90 -3.25 3.57 -6.69
CA HIS A 90 -3.36 4.57 -7.77
C HIS A 90 -4.31 4.18 -8.90
N GLY A 91 -5.54 3.83 -8.54
CA GLY A 91 -6.55 3.39 -9.52
C GLY A 91 -7.16 4.54 -10.31
N SER A 92 -7.32 4.34 -11.61
CA SER A 92 -8.21 5.14 -12.42
C SER A 92 -9.68 4.87 -12.05
N TYR A 93 -10.58 5.76 -12.45
CA TYR A 93 -12.02 5.57 -12.23
C TYR A 93 -12.54 4.21 -12.75
N GLU A 94 -12.12 3.81 -13.95
CA GLU A 94 -12.48 2.52 -14.54
C GLU A 94 -11.73 1.34 -13.87
N GLY A 95 -10.48 1.54 -13.45
CA GLY A 95 -9.72 0.54 -12.69
C GLY A 95 -10.40 0.21 -11.37
N CYS A 96 -10.88 1.21 -10.66
CA CYS A 96 -11.64 1.04 -9.41
C CYS A 96 -12.87 0.16 -9.62
N LYS A 97 -13.69 0.43 -10.65
CA LYS A 97 -14.88 -0.38 -10.98
C LYS A 97 -14.53 -1.83 -11.26
N LYS A 98 -13.49 -2.07 -12.06
CA LYS A 98 -13.02 -3.42 -12.38
C LYS A 98 -12.54 -4.19 -11.14
N CYS A 99 -11.87 -3.52 -10.21
CA CYS A 99 -11.41 -4.14 -8.97
C CYS A 99 -12.58 -4.50 -8.05
N VAL A 100 -13.61 -3.65 -7.97
CA VAL A 100 -14.84 -3.95 -7.24
C VAL A 100 -15.52 -5.22 -7.80
N GLU A 101 -15.58 -5.35 -9.12
CA GLU A 101 -16.14 -6.55 -9.78
C GLU A 101 -15.26 -7.80 -9.62
N ALA A 102 -13.95 -7.63 -9.53
CA ALA A 102 -13.01 -8.74 -9.41
C ALA A 102 -12.95 -9.36 -8.02
N GLY A 103 -13.40 -8.65 -6.96
CA GLY A 103 -13.40 -9.15 -5.59
C GLY A 103 -12.25 -8.61 -4.73
N PHE A 104 -11.72 -7.43 -5.02
CA PHE A 104 -10.84 -6.70 -4.11
C PHE A 104 -11.60 -6.32 -2.83
N SER A 105 -10.88 -6.07 -1.74
CA SER A 105 -11.47 -5.62 -0.47
C SER A 105 -11.26 -4.13 -0.19
N SER A 106 -10.46 -3.46 -1.03
CA SER A 106 -10.11 -2.04 -0.90
C SER A 106 -9.69 -1.47 -2.25
N ILE A 107 -9.97 -0.20 -2.49
CA ILE A 107 -9.54 0.52 -3.69
C ILE A 107 -9.02 1.90 -3.34
N MET A 108 -8.09 2.43 -4.13
CA MET A 108 -7.74 3.84 -4.16
C MET A 108 -8.16 4.44 -5.49
N PHE A 109 -8.86 5.55 -5.43
CA PHE A 109 -9.10 6.42 -6.58
C PHE A 109 -8.12 7.57 -6.58
N ASP A 110 -7.25 7.60 -7.58
CA ASP A 110 -6.34 8.72 -7.81
C ASP A 110 -7.02 9.78 -8.66
N GLY A 111 -7.67 10.71 -7.98
CA GLY A 111 -8.32 11.87 -8.58
C GLY A 111 -7.47 13.14 -8.58
N SER A 112 -6.20 13.05 -8.21
CA SER A 112 -5.31 14.21 -8.00
C SER A 112 -5.06 15.06 -9.26
N HIS A 113 -5.24 14.48 -10.45
CA HIS A 113 -5.09 15.18 -11.74
C HIS A 113 -6.40 15.78 -12.30
N PHE A 114 -7.52 15.58 -11.62
CA PHE A 114 -8.77 16.27 -11.94
C PHE A 114 -8.88 17.57 -11.17
N ASP A 115 -9.73 18.50 -11.64
CA ASP A 115 -10.13 19.60 -10.79
C ASP A 115 -10.95 19.08 -9.60
N ILE A 116 -11.05 19.90 -8.55
CA ILE A 116 -11.65 19.45 -7.28
C ILE A 116 -13.12 19.03 -7.45
N GLU A 117 -13.89 19.65 -8.33
CA GLU A 117 -15.30 19.31 -8.53
C GLU A 117 -15.45 17.96 -9.23
N GLU A 118 -14.65 17.69 -10.26
CA GLU A 118 -14.64 16.39 -10.95
C GLU A 118 -14.13 15.27 -10.01
N ASN A 119 -13.07 15.54 -9.22
CA ASN A 119 -12.59 14.61 -8.21
C ASN A 119 -13.70 14.27 -7.21
N LYS A 120 -14.42 15.26 -6.70
CA LYS A 120 -15.55 15.05 -5.77
C LYS A 120 -16.65 14.18 -6.34
N GLU A 121 -17.08 14.45 -7.58
CA GLU A 121 -18.16 13.69 -8.22
C GLU A 121 -17.78 12.23 -8.39
N LYS A 122 -16.60 11.97 -8.94
CA LYS A 122 -16.07 10.61 -9.14
C LYS A 122 -15.84 9.87 -7.81
N THR A 123 -15.27 10.55 -6.83
CA THR A 123 -15.04 9.98 -5.49
C THR A 123 -16.36 9.59 -4.83
N LYS A 124 -17.39 10.44 -4.88
CA LYS A 124 -18.71 10.16 -4.31
C LYS A 124 -19.36 8.92 -4.91
N GLU A 125 -19.26 8.76 -6.23
CA GLU A 125 -19.80 7.59 -6.93
C GLU A 125 -19.06 6.31 -6.52
N LEU A 126 -17.73 6.36 -6.47
CA LEU A 126 -16.90 5.22 -6.07
C LEU A 126 -17.06 4.85 -4.59
N VAL A 127 -17.27 5.84 -3.70
CA VAL A 127 -17.61 5.58 -2.29
C VAL A 127 -18.88 4.74 -2.19
N ALA A 128 -19.94 5.14 -2.89
CA ALA A 128 -21.20 4.38 -2.89
C ALA A 128 -21.02 2.96 -3.44
N LEU A 129 -20.23 2.82 -4.51
CA LEU A 129 -19.95 1.53 -5.14
C LEU A 129 -19.14 0.61 -4.21
N ALA A 130 -18.04 1.11 -3.63
CA ALA A 130 -17.17 0.35 -2.73
C ALA A 130 -17.91 -0.06 -1.44
N HIS A 131 -18.59 0.88 -0.79
CA HIS A 131 -19.35 0.60 0.42
C HIS A 131 -20.50 -0.36 0.19
N GLY A 132 -21.17 -0.32 -0.99
CA GLY A 132 -22.19 -1.28 -1.38
C GLY A 132 -21.69 -2.73 -1.48
N LYS A 133 -20.38 -2.92 -1.57
CA LYS A 133 -19.69 -4.23 -1.56
C LYS A 133 -18.91 -4.52 -0.30
N GLY A 134 -19.03 -3.68 0.74
CA GLY A 134 -18.29 -3.84 2.00
C GLY A 134 -16.80 -3.54 1.89
N MET A 135 -16.36 -2.89 0.82
CA MET A 135 -14.98 -2.51 0.57
C MET A 135 -14.66 -1.16 1.20
N SER A 136 -13.37 -0.90 1.44
CA SER A 136 -12.87 0.44 1.77
C SER A 136 -12.40 1.18 0.53
N ILE A 137 -12.38 2.51 0.63
CA ILE A 137 -11.91 3.40 -0.42
C ILE A 137 -10.97 4.47 0.13
N GLU A 138 -9.86 4.66 -0.59
CA GLU A 138 -8.89 5.74 -0.44
C GLU A 138 -9.08 6.77 -1.54
N ALA A 139 -8.89 8.04 -1.22
CA ALA A 139 -8.79 9.12 -2.20
C ALA A 139 -7.49 9.90 -2.00
N GLU A 140 -7.09 10.70 -3.00
CA GLU A 140 -5.89 11.53 -2.96
C GLU A 140 -6.21 13.00 -3.18
N VAL A 141 -5.50 13.86 -2.43
CA VAL A 141 -5.51 15.32 -2.59
C VAL A 141 -4.08 15.84 -2.64
N GLY A 142 -3.83 16.83 -3.48
CA GLY A 142 -2.49 17.26 -3.86
C GLY A 142 -1.86 16.26 -4.81
N SER A 143 -0.56 16.19 -4.88
CA SER A 143 0.13 15.17 -5.68
C SER A 143 1.37 14.65 -4.97
N ILE A 144 1.62 13.33 -5.11
CA ILE A 144 2.84 12.71 -4.65
C ILE A 144 3.89 12.89 -5.75
N GLY A 145 5.10 13.31 -5.38
CA GLY A 145 6.18 13.51 -6.33
C GLY A 145 6.76 12.21 -6.86
N GLY A 146 7.59 12.32 -7.92
CA GLY A 146 8.27 11.18 -8.53
C GLY A 146 7.42 10.41 -9.53
N GLU A 147 7.81 9.18 -9.83
CA GLU A 147 7.15 8.32 -10.80
C GLU A 147 6.78 6.97 -10.16
N GLU A 148 5.54 6.55 -10.33
CA GLU A 148 5.08 5.20 -10.03
C GLU A 148 4.19 4.69 -11.15
N ASP A 149 4.55 3.52 -11.69
CA ASP A 149 3.84 2.81 -12.76
C ASP A 149 3.57 3.67 -14.01
N GLY A 150 4.53 4.57 -14.33
CA GLY A 150 4.43 5.49 -15.48
C GLY A 150 3.64 6.78 -15.22
N VAL A 151 3.12 6.96 -14.01
CA VAL A 151 2.48 8.21 -13.59
C VAL A 151 3.51 9.09 -12.88
N VAL A 152 3.68 10.33 -13.37
CA VAL A 152 4.62 11.31 -12.82
C VAL A 152 3.84 12.38 -12.04
N GLY A 153 4.15 12.50 -10.75
CA GLY A 153 3.57 13.52 -9.88
C GLY A 153 4.49 14.73 -9.71
N ALA A 154 3.89 15.92 -9.59
CA ALA A 154 4.61 17.18 -9.36
C ALA A 154 5.10 17.35 -7.91
N GLY A 155 4.52 16.60 -6.95
CA GLY A 155 4.88 16.70 -5.54
C GLY A 155 4.27 17.92 -4.84
N GLU A 156 3.10 18.35 -5.26
CA GLU A 156 2.39 19.49 -4.66
C GLU A 156 1.80 19.12 -3.30
N CYS A 157 2.05 19.95 -2.29
CA CYS A 157 1.41 19.80 -1.00
C CYS A 157 -0.12 19.99 -1.11
N ALA A 158 -0.84 19.12 -0.43
CA ALA A 158 -2.29 19.15 -0.41
C ALA A 158 -2.83 20.38 0.35
N ASP A 159 -3.94 20.95 -0.15
CA ASP A 159 -4.69 21.95 0.59
C ASP A 159 -5.54 21.27 1.68
N PRO A 160 -5.42 21.68 2.97
CA PRO A 160 -6.17 21.06 4.07
C PRO A 160 -7.69 21.16 3.93
N MET A 161 -8.22 22.21 3.28
CA MET A 161 -9.67 22.37 3.07
C MET A 161 -10.18 21.47 1.94
N GLU A 162 -9.38 21.25 0.90
CA GLU A 162 -9.68 20.24 -0.12
C GLU A 162 -9.66 18.84 0.48
N CYS A 163 -8.67 18.54 1.35
CA CYS A 163 -8.62 17.30 2.11
C CYS A 163 -9.90 17.06 2.93
N LYS A 164 -10.38 18.11 3.63
CA LYS A 164 -11.66 18.04 4.35
C LYS A 164 -12.82 17.77 3.41
N THR A 165 -12.86 18.47 2.28
CA THR A 165 -13.93 18.32 1.28
C THR A 165 -14.05 16.89 0.76
N ILE A 166 -12.92 16.26 0.42
CA ILE A 166 -12.88 14.85 -0.03
C ILE A 166 -13.18 13.89 1.12
N ALA A 167 -12.65 14.14 2.33
CA ALA A 167 -12.92 13.31 3.51
C ALA A 167 -14.42 13.28 3.86
N ASP A 168 -15.11 14.42 3.75
CA ASP A 168 -16.54 14.55 4.02
C ASP A 168 -17.45 13.77 3.03
N LEU A 169 -16.88 13.27 1.93
CA LEU A 169 -17.59 12.38 0.98
C LEU A 169 -17.74 10.95 1.50
N GLY A 170 -17.07 10.60 2.59
CA GLY A 170 -17.17 9.30 3.24
C GLY A 170 -16.12 8.30 2.79
N VAL A 171 -14.98 8.75 2.25
CA VAL A 171 -13.81 7.87 2.05
C VAL A 171 -13.33 7.31 3.40
N ASP A 172 -12.66 6.17 3.38
CA ASP A 172 -12.22 5.49 4.61
C ASP A 172 -10.79 5.86 5.03
N MET A 173 -10.02 6.40 4.11
CA MET A 173 -8.66 6.89 4.30
C MET A 173 -8.31 7.92 3.21
N LEU A 174 -7.36 8.79 3.51
CA LEU A 174 -6.98 9.90 2.64
C LEU A 174 -5.47 9.98 2.46
N ALA A 175 -5.01 9.86 1.22
CA ALA A 175 -3.66 10.18 0.82
C ALA A 175 -3.55 11.69 0.56
N ALA A 176 -2.46 12.29 1.03
CA ALA A 176 -2.20 13.70 0.84
C ALA A 176 -0.74 13.95 0.47
N GLY A 177 -0.51 14.79 -0.52
CA GLY A 177 0.81 15.31 -0.83
C GLY A 177 1.34 16.16 0.34
N ILE A 178 2.47 15.75 0.91
CA ILE A 178 3.16 16.47 2.00
C ILE A 178 4.67 16.56 1.75
N GLY A 179 5.07 16.57 0.46
CA GLY A 179 6.48 16.54 0.05
C GLY A 179 7.06 15.14 -0.07
N ASN A 180 6.26 14.11 0.03
CA ASN A 180 6.63 12.72 -0.19
C ASN A 180 6.76 12.41 -1.69
N ILE A 181 7.63 11.44 -2.01
CA ILE A 181 8.06 11.11 -3.38
C ILE A 181 8.03 9.60 -3.57
N HIS A 182 7.49 9.14 -4.70
CA HIS A 182 7.64 7.75 -5.14
C HIS A 182 9.06 7.45 -5.60
N GLY A 183 9.57 6.27 -5.27
CA GLY A 183 10.91 5.85 -5.66
C GLY A 183 12.00 6.31 -4.69
N LYS A 184 13.18 6.65 -5.24
CA LYS A 184 14.32 7.10 -4.44
C LYS A 184 14.25 8.60 -4.20
N TYR A 185 14.41 9.01 -2.95
CA TYR A 185 14.49 10.42 -2.59
C TYR A 185 15.82 11.04 -3.07
N PRO A 186 15.80 12.25 -3.64
CA PRO A 186 17.03 12.95 -4.00
C PRO A 186 17.79 13.43 -2.75
N GLU A 187 19.11 13.60 -2.88
CA GLU A 187 19.97 14.05 -1.75
C GLU A 187 19.56 15.41 -1.18
N ASN A 188 18.98 16.28 -1.99
CA ASN A 188 18.51 17.61 -1.60
C ASN A 188 17.03 17.66 -1.21
N TRP A 189 16.41 16.52 -0.90
CA TRP A 189 15.03 16.48 -0.47
C TRP A 189 14.83 17.24 0.84
N ALA A 190 13.84 18.13 0.87
CA ALA A 190 13.59 19.02 1.99
C ALA A 190 12.93 18.34 3.22
N GLY A 191 12.52 17.07 3.09
CA GLY A 191 11.77 16.35 4.11
C GLY A 191 10.26 16.46 3.94
N LEU A 192 9.52 15.79 4.82
CA LEU A 192 8.06 15.85 4.88
C LEU A 192 7.61 17.19 5.48
N SER A 193 6.54 17.77 4.91
CA SER A 193 5.88 18.94 5.49
C SER A 193 4.96 18.54 6.65
N PHE A 194 5.49 18.53 7.86
CA PHE A 194 4.71 18.24 9.06
C PHE A 194 3.70 19.33 9.40
N GLU A 195 3.96 20.58 8.99
CA GLU A 195 3.01 21.68 9.12
C GLU A 195 1.75 21.41 8.27
N THR A 196 1.94 21.00 7.01
CA THR A 196 0.82 20.59 6.14
C THR A 196 0.08 19.38 6.71
N LEU A 197 0.80 18.35 7.16
CA LEU A 197 0.21 17.14 7.72
C LEU A 197 -0.63 17.43 8.97
N ASP A 198 -0.13 18.26 9.88
CA ASP A 198 -0.86 18.68 11.08
C ASP A 198 -2.12 19.49 10.73
N ALA A 199 -2.02 20.42 9.79
CA ALA A 199 -3.17 21.17 9.31
C ALA A 199 -4.24 20.27 8.67
N ILE A 200 -3.84 19.27 7.88
CA ILE A 200 -4.75 18.27 7.31
C ILE A 200 -5.43 17.47 8.42
N GLN A 201 -4.66 16.97 9.39
CA GLN A 201 -5.19 16.20 10.52
C GLN A 201 -6.22 17.01 11.33
N GLN A 202 -5.98 18.30 11.55
CA GLN A 202 -6.92 19.19 12.24
C GLN A 202 -8.24 19.36 11.47
N GLN A 203 -8.20 19.39 10.13
CA GLN A 203 -9.39 19.49 9.29
C GLN A 203 -10.16 18.18 9.11
N THR A 204 -9.46 17.07 9.08
CA THR A 204 -10.03 15.73 8.77
C THR A 204 -10.36 14.90 10.00
N GLY A 205 -9.94 15.33 11.19
CA GLY A 205 -10.29 14.70 12.48
C GLY A 205 -9.83 13.22 12.54
N ASP A 206 -10.79 12.31 12.69
CA ASP A 206 -10.51 10.88 12.87
C ASP A 206 -10.18 10.13 11.57
N MET A 207 -10.14 10.81 10.42
CA MET A 207 -9.79 10.20 9.13
C MET A 207 -8.37 9.61 9.18
N PRO A 208 -8.18 8.30 8.90
CA PRO A 208 -6.85 7.72 8.71
C PRO A 208 -6.13 8.38 7.54
N LEU A 209 -4.92 8.89 7.76
CA LEU A 209 -4.10 9.49 6.73
C LEU A 209 -3.12 8.46 6.16
N VAL A 210 -2.80 8.60 4.88
CA VAL A 210 -1.94 7.67 4.14
C VAL A 210 -0.68 8.40 3.68
N LEU A 211 0.47 7.79 3.93
CA LEU A 211 1.77 8.24 3.43
C LEU A 211 2.23 7.31 2.30
N HIS A 212 2.21 7.81 1.07
CA HIS A 212 2.81 7.17 -0.09
C HIS A 212 4.31 7.42 -0.14
N GLY A 213 5.05 6.60 -0.90
CA GLY A 213 6.49 6.78 -1.08
C GLY A 213 7.30 6.56 0.21
N GLY A 214 6.96 5.56 1.00
CA GLY A 214 7.60 5.27 2.29
C GLY A 214 9.05 4.78 2.24
N THR A 215 9.59 4.54 1.03
CA THR A 215 10.96 4.05 0.84
C THR A 215 12.00 5.12 1.17
N GLY A 216 12.88 4.86 2.12
CA GLY A 216 14.04 5.72 2.40
C GLY A 216 13.74 6.99 3.21
N ILE A 217 12.53 7.15 3.72
CA ILE A 217 12.21 8.21 4.69
C ILE A 217 12.88 7.88 6.04
N PRO A 218 13.57 8.84 6.68
CA PRO A 218 14.17 8.64 8.00
C PRO A 218 13.17 8.16 9.06
N GLU A 219 13.60 7.26 9.94
CA GLU A 219 12.73 6.65 10.97
C GLU A 219 12.03 7.67 11.88
N ASP A 220 12.73 8.73 12.26
CA ASP A 220 12.17 9.79 13.10
C ASP A 220 11.05 10.55 12.38
N MET A 221 11.17 10.76 11.06
CA MET A 221 10.11 11.35 10.24
C MET A 221 8.91 10.41 10.11
N ILE A 222 9.12 9.11 9.93
CA ILE A 222 8.04 8.10 9.91
C ILE A 222 7.29 8.12 11.24
N LYS A 223 7.99 8.05 12.36
CA LYS A 223 7.40 8.07 13.71
C LYS A 223 6.61 9.36 13.96
N LYS A 224 7.15 10.50 13.51
CA LYS A 224 6.44 11.79 13.62
C LYS A 224 5.19 11.83 12.74
N ALA A 225 5.25 11.34 11.51
CA ALA A 225 4.08 11.26 10.63
C ALA A 225 2.96 10.40 11.24
N ILE A 226 3.31 9.24 11.82
CA ILE A 226 2.36 8.37 12.54
C ILE A 226 1.72 9.13 13.73
N SER A 227 2.51 9.87 14.51
CA SER A 227 1.98 10.66 15.64
C SER A 227 1.00 11.76 15.20
N LEU A 228 1.06 12.18 13.93
CA LEU A 228 0.19 13.17 13.30
C LEU A 228 -0.95 12.56 12.47
N GLY A 229 -1.26 11.28 12.67
CA GLY A 229 -2.45 10.65 12.12
C GLY A 229 -2.23 9.78 10.89
N VAL A 230 -0.99 9.59 10.44
CA VAL A 230 -0.68 8.57 9.41
C VAL A 230 -0.93 7.19 9.97
N ALA A 231 -1.81 6.44 9.31
CA ALA A 231 -2.23 5.09 9.71
C ALA A 231 -1.91 4.02 8.66
N LYS A 232 -1.51 4.42 7.45
CA LYS A 232 -1.09 3.54 6.36
C LYS A 232 0.17 4.12 5.71
N ILE A 233 1.14 3.27 5.43
CA ILE A 233 2.38 3.68 4.75
C ILE A 233 2.67 2.70 3.60
N ASN A 234 2.80 3.24 2.39
CA ASN A 234 3.08 2.47 1.19
C ASN A 234 4.59 2.27 1.00
N VAL A 235 5.00 1.02 0.80
CA VAL A 235 6.38 0.63 0.52
C VAL A 235 6.42 -0.27 -0.73
N ASN A 236 7.09 0.17 -1.77
CA ASN A 236 7.27 -0.57 -3.01
C ASN A 236 8.76 -0.70 -3.38
N THR A 237 9.40 0.41 -3.69
CA THR A 237 10.76 0.46 -4.25
C THR A 237 11.79 -0.25 -3.36
N GLU A 238 11.67 -0.15 -2.04
CA GLU A 238 12.63 -0.79 -1.12
C GLU A 238 12.61 -2.32 -1.23
N CYS A 239 11.42 -2.93 -1.35
CA CYS A 239 11.31 -4.36 -1.59
C CYS A 239 11.88 -4.76 -2.96
N GLN A 240 11.65 -3.94 -4.00
CA GLN A 240 12.20 -4.19 -5.34
C GLN A 240 13.73 -4.14 -5.34
N LEU A 241 14.33 -3.16 -4.66
CA LEU A 241 15.78 -3.02 -4.54
C LEU A 241 16.40 -4.17 -3.75
N ALA A 242 15.79 -4.56 -2.64
CA ALA A 242 16.25 -5.70 -1.83
C ALA A 242 16.23 -7.02 -2.63
N PHE A 243 15.16 -7.27 -3.36
CA PHE A 243 15.05 -8.43 -4.24
C PHE A 243 16.12 -8.42 -5.32
N ALA A 244 16.27 -7.30 -6.03
CA ALA A 244 17.22 -7.16 -7.13
C ALA A 244 18.66 -7.36 -6.65
N GLU A 245 19.04 -6.78 -5.50
CA GLU A 245 20.38 -6.91 -4.93
C GLU A 245 20.69 -8.34 -4.52
N ALA A 246 19.79 -9.01 -3.82
CA ALA A 246 20.00 -10.39 -3.38
C ALA A 246 20.08 -11.36 -4.56
N THR A 247 19.27 -11.17 -5.59
CA THR A 247 19.30 -11.96 -6.83
C THR A 247 20.62 -11.74 -7.59
N ARG A 248 21.07 -10.48 -7.70
CA ARG A 248 22.36 -10.15 -8.33
C ARG A 248 23.52 -10.84 -7.61
N LYS A 249 23.58 -10.75 -6.28
CA LYS A 249 24.63 -11.42 -5.49
C LYS A 249 24.65 -12.93 -5.71
N TYR A 250 23.49 -13.56 -5.86
CA TYR A 250 23.39 -14.99 -6.18
C TYR A 250 24.02 -15.33 -7.53
N VAL A 251 23.72 -14.53 -8.56
CA VAL A 251 24.26 -14.71 -9.92
C VAL A 251 25.75 -14.38 -9.97
N GLU A 252 26.19 -13.26 -9.38
CA GLU A 252 27.60 -12.86 -9.34
C GLU A 252 28.48 -13.88 -8.60
N ALA A 253 27.93 -14.57 -7.60
CA ALA A 253 28.59 -15.67 -6.92
C ALA A 253 28.62 -17.00 -7.72
N GLY A 254 28.07 -17.02 -8.94
CA GLY A 254 28.02 -18.20 -9.82
C GLY A 254 27.09 -19.33 -9.30
N LYS A 255 26.21 -19.04 -8.37
CA LYS A 255 25.32 -20.04 -7.76
C LYS A 255 24.30 -20.62 -8.73
N ASP A 256 23.92 -19.86 -9.74
CA ASP A 256 23.05 -20.30 -10.84
C ASP A 256 23.74 -21.36 -11.72
N LEU A 257 25.07 -21.42 -11.74
CA LEU A 257 25.87 -22.40 -12.49
C LEU A 257 26.15 -23.68 -11.70
N GLU A 258 25.92 -23.72 -10.41
CA GLU A 258 26.17 -24.86 -9.53
C GLU A 258 24.93 -25.80 -9.49
N GLY A 259 25.08 -27.06 -9.91
CA GLY A 259 24.01 -28.06 -9.87
C GLY A 259 22.76 -27.61 -10.62
N LYS A 260 21.64 -27.44 -9.90
CA LYS A 260 20.37 -26.86 -10.41
C LYS A 260 20.11 -25.45 -9.88
N GLY A 261 21.13 -24.63 -9.69
CA GLY A 261 21.01 -23.25 -9.21
C GLY A 261 20.21 -22.32 -10.14
N PHE A 262 20.10 -22.67 -11.43
CA PHE A 262 19.29 -21.99 -12.44
C PHE A 262 17.77 -22.28 -12.33
N ASP A 263 17.35 -23.27 -11.52
CA ASP A 263 15.93 -23.51 -11.25
C ASP A 263 15.31 -22.25 -10.63
N PRO A 264 14.21 -21.66 -11.20
CA PRO A 264 13.63 -20.43 -10.71
C PRO A 264 13.28 -20.48 -9.22
N ARG A 265 12.90 -21.62 -8.68
CA ARG A 265 12.65 -21.80 -7.24
C ARG A 265 13.89 -21.58 -6.37
N LYS A 266 15.09 -21.77 -6.92
CA LYS A 266 16.37 -21.50 -6.25
C LYS A 266 16.92 -20.12 -6.60
N LEU A 267 16.83 -19.75 -7.86
CA LEU A 267 17.31 -18.46 -8.36
C LEU A 267 16.60 -17.28 -7.69
N LEU A 268 15.28 -17.39 -7.46
CA LEU A 268 14.47 -16.32 -6.87
C LEU A 268 14.43 -16.37 -5.33
N ALA A 269 14.85 -17.47 -4.71
CA ALA A 269 14.77 -17.64 -3.26
C ALA A 269 15.51 -16.57 -2.44
N PRO A 270 16.75 -16.16 -2.79
CA PRO A 270 17.44 -15.09 -2.05
C PRO A 270 16.73 -13.74 -2.12
N GLY A 271 16.19 -13.40 -3.30
CA GLY A 271 15.39 -12.19 -3.50
C GLY A 271 14.09 -12.23 -2.69
N ALA A 272 13.38 -13.36 -2.71
CA ALA A 272 12.18 -13.56 -1.92
C ALA A 272 12.44 -13.41 -0.41
N ALA A 273 13.51 -14.03 0.10
CA ALA A 273 13.93 -13.88 1.50
C ALA A 273 14.26 -12.42 1.86
N ALA A 274 14.86 -11.67 0.95
CA ALA A 274 15.17 -10.26 1.15
C ALA A 274 13.90 -9.39 1.24
N ILE A 275 12.86 -9.69 0.45
CA ILE A 275 11.54 -9.03 0.58
C ILE A 275 10.99 -9.26 1.98
N ARG A 276 10.96 -10.52 2.45
CA ARG A 276 10.44 -10.87 3.77
C ARG A 276 11.15 -10.11 4.88
N ALA A 277 12.48 -10.04 4.83
CA ALA A 277 13.28 -9.29 5.81
C ALA A 277 12.94 -7.79 5.80
N THR A 278 12.81 -7.18 4.62
CA THR A 278 12.42 -5.77 4.46
C THR A 278 11.02 -5.51 5.03
N VAL A 279 10.05 -6.37 4.74
CA VAL A 279 8.67 -6.24 5.25
C VAL A 279 8.65 -6.33 6.77
N ILE A 280 9.38 -7.29 7.38
CA ILE A 280 9.49 -7.41 8.84
C ILE A 280 10.08 -6.15 9.47
N GLU A 281 11.13 -5.58 8.86
CA GLU A 281 11.73 -4.32 9.32
C GLU A 281 10.72 -3.18 9.31
N LYS A 282 9.95 -3.03 8.22
CA LYS A 282 8.92 -1.98 8.10
C LYS A 282 7.77 -2.19 9.07
N ILE A 283 7.28 -3.41 9.26
CA ILE A 283 6.25 -3.71 10.26
C ILE A 283 6.70 -3.24 11.66
N LYS A 284 7.94 -3.51 12.06
CA LYS A 284 8.51 -3.05 13.33
C LYS A 284 8.64 -1.53 13.39
N LEU A 285 9.15 -0.91 12.33
CA LEU A 285 9.29 0.55 12.25
C LEU A 285 7.94 1.26 12.39
N PHE A 286 6.90 0.71 11.75
CA PHE A 286 5.54 1.28 11.78
C PHE A 286 4.78 0.95 13.06
N GLY A 287 5.32 0.07 13.92
CA GLY A 287 4.72 -0.33 15.20
C GLY A 287 3.48 -1.21 15.06
N SER A 288 3.32 -1.90 13.93
CA SER A 288 2.16 -2.78 13.68
C SER A 288 2.39 -4.24 14.08
N ASP A 289 3.57 -4.59 14.56
CA ASP A 289 3.85 -5.91 15.12
C ASP A 289 2.96 -6.23 16.32
N GLY A 290 2.40 -7.44 16.35
CA GLY A 290 1.46 -7.88 17.38
C GLY A 290 0.08 -7.20 17.35
N LYS A 291 -0.26 -6.47 16.28
CA LYS A 291 -1.52 -5.71 16.18
C LYS A 291 -2.64 -6.44 15.42
N ALA A 292 -2.43 -7.68 15.01
CA ALA A 292 -3.44 -8.46 14.30
C ALA A 292 -4.70 -8.73 15.12
N ASP A 293 -4.57 -8.85 16.44
CA ASP A 293 -5.63 -9.26 17.37
C ASP A 293 -6.19 -8.06 18.18
N CYS A 294 -5.82 -6.83 17.84
CA CYS A 294 -6.23 -5.62 18.57
C CYS A 294 -7.54 -5.03 18.04
#